data_946151bd227b8602db8f5a16887287d4
#
_entry.id   946151bd227b8602db8f5a16887287d4
#
_cell.length_a   1.000
_cell.length_b   1.000
_cell.length_c   1.000
_cell.angle_alpha   90.00
_cell.angle_beta   90.00
_cell.angle_gamma   90.00
#
_symmetry.space_group_name_H-M   'P 1'
#
loop_
_entity.id
_entity.type
_entity.pdbx_description
1 polymer ?
#
loop_
_entity_poly.entity_id
_entity_poly.type
_entity_poly.pdbx_seq_one_letter_code
_entity_poly.pdbx_strand_id
1 'polypeptide(L)'
;MTIKPVFIYLCFLSVLSAAAQGVDDNVHIVNCVDRYKFKVNSDGIPVISNTTDLEYGVTKYAALVQPNVYYGDFIRLDKASSKGTAQYKSATPENIFFDDTKVCYFNYRIPKVGKTLKASFARTFTDAVYFTRISFPEDYYVENKTVQVVIPKALSQYHLKECNLPADVVKTAVADEAGDSVFTYVMHGLSVPVSEEGAPAWGYTVPHLLVIGSFKDEQDIFEI
;
A
#
# COMPACT_ATOMS: atom_id res chain seq x y z
N MET A 1 14.47 72.41 -15.87
CA MET A 1 13.33 71.53 -15.91
C MET A 1 13.87 70.09 -16.07
N THR A 2 14.04 69.38 -14.96
CA THR A 2 14.81 68.14 -14.90
C THR A 2 13.81 66.94 -14.77
N ILE A 3 13.72 66.15 -15.81
CA ILE A 3 12.84 64.97 -15.86
C ILE A 3 13.59 63.82 -15.21
N LYS A 4 13.07 63.27 -14.08
CA LYS A 4 13.57 62.08 -13.42
C LYS A 4 12.99 60.84 -14.12
N PRO A 5 13.81 59.80 -14.42
CA PRO A 5 13.29 58.56 -14.94
C PRO A 5 12.66 57.73 -13.80
N VAL A 6 11.41 57.32 -13.99
CA VAL A 6 10.71 56.37 -13.13
C VAL A 6 11.13 54.94 -13.55
N PHE A 7 11.87 54.26 -12.68
CA PHE A 7 12.19 52.86 -12.85
C PHE A 7 10.97 52.02 -12.44
N ILE A 8 10.29 51.44 -13.43
CA ILE A 8 9.24 50.44 -13.19
C ILE A 8 9.93 49.09 -12.93
N TYR A 9 9.94 48.65 -11.66
CA TYR A 9 10.32 47.28 -11.31
C TYR A 9 9.17 46.33 -11.70
N LEU A 10 9.38 45.61 -12.80
CA LEU A 10 8.51 44.50 -13.21
C LEU A 10 8.88 43.30 -12.36
N CYS A 11 8.13 43.04 -11.25
CA CYS A 11 8.24 41.80 -10.48
C CYS A 11 7.67 40.65 -11.33
N PHE A 12 8.54 39.88 -11.93
CA PHE A 12 8.21 38.56 -12.46
C PHE A 12 7.88 37.64 -11.27
N LEU A 13 6.61 37.48 -10.92
CA LEU A 13 6.11 36.38 -10.14
C LEU A 13 6.23 35.12 -11.01
N SER A 14 7.33 34.39 -10.87
CA SER A 14 7.40 33.00 -11.32
C SER A 14 6.47 32.17 -10.45
N VAL A 15 5.26 31.90 -10.94
CA VAL A 15 4.38 30.90 -10.40
C VAL A 15 5.07 29.56 -10.69
N LEU A 16 5.78 29.04 -9.69
CA LEU A 16 6.18 27.64 -9.68
C LEU A 16 4.88 26.83 -9.55
N SER A 17 4.34 26.42 -10.69
CA SER A 17 3.35 25.36 -10.75
C SER A 17 4.04 24.10 -10.20
N ALA A 18 3.75 23.73 -8.95
CA ALA A 18 3.99 22.39 -8.48
C ALA A 18 3.12 21.47 -9.37
N ALA A 19 3.74 20.92 -10.41
CA ALA A 19 3.12 19.87 -11.19
C ALA A 19 2.88 18.74 -10.19
N ALA A 20 1.63 18.52 -9.80
CA ALA A 20 1.22 17.25 -9.24
C ALA A 20 1.74 16.19 -10.21
N GLN A 21 2.66 15.33 -9.76
CA GLN A 21 3.09 14.19 -10.56
C GLN A 21 1.86 13.33 -10.79
N GLY A 22 1.19 13.55 -11.91
CA GLY A 22 0.11 12.68 -12.36
C GLY A 22 0.67 11.27 -12.48
N VAL A 23 -0.06 10.30 -11.94
CA VAL A 23 0.26 8.88 -12.11
C VAL A 23 0.44 8.64 -13.61
N ASP A 24 1.57 8.05 -14.01
CA ASP A 24 1.84 7.75 -15.41
C ASP A 24 0.84 6.67 -15.90
N ASP A 25 -0.19 7.06 -16.63
CA ASP A 25 -1.21 6.16 -17.21
C ASP A 25 -0.62 5.07 -18.10
N ASN A 26 0.65 5.17 -18.43
CA ASN A 26 1.37 4.18 -19.21
C ASN A 26 1.81 2.96 -18.39
N VAL A 27 1.95 3.10 -17.08
CA VAL A 27 2.32 2.00 -16.17
C VAL A 27 1.08 1.51 -15.45
N HIS A 28 0.94 0.19 -15.36
CA HIS A 28 -0.13 -0.46 -14.60
C HIS A 28 0.38 -1.74 -13.94
N ILE A 29 -0.34 -2.20 -12.95
CA ILE A 29 -0.13 -3.51 -12.32
C ILE A 29 -1.09 -4.50 -12.98
N VAL A 30 -0.55 -5.46 -13.73
CA VAL A 30 -1.33 -6.52 -14.40
C VAL A 30 -1.91 -7.46 -13.35
N ASN A 31 -1.11 -7.79 -12.34
CA ASN A 31 -1.52 -8.69 -11.27
C ASN A 31 -0.86 -8.31 -9.94
N CYS A 32 -1.66 -8.25 -8.88
CA CYS A 32 -1.20 -8.03 -7.52
C CYS A 32 -1.82 -9.07 -6.59
N VAL A 33 -0.99 -9.79 -5.85
CA VAL A 33 -1.46 -10.78 -4.89
C VAL A 33 -0.85 -10.49 -3.54
N ASP A 34 -1.70 -10.12 -2.59
CA ASP A 34 -1.34 -9.96 -1.17
C ASP A 34 -1.80 -11.15 -0.37
N ARG A 35 -0.90 -11.70 0.41
CA ARG A 35 -1.20 -12.78 1.36
C ARG A 35 -0.81 -12.34 2.76
N TYR A 36 -1.77 -12.34 3.65
CA TYR A 36 -1.60 -12.06 5.08
C TYR A 36 -1.86 -13.33 5.86
N LYS A 37 -0.94 -13.71 6.74
CA LYS A 37 -1.12 -14.85 7.63
C LYS A 37 -0.83 -14.43 9.06
N PHE A 38 -1.83 -14.49 9.91
CA PHE A 38 -1.72 -14.30 11.34
C PHE A 38 -0.99 -15.51 11.96
N LYS A 39 -0.16 -15.25 12.94
CA LYS A 39 0.63 -16.26 13.67
C LYS A 39 0.85 -15.80 15.10
N VAL A 40 1.21 -16.72 15.95
CA VAL A 40 1.74 -16.42 17.29
C VAL A 40 3.25 -16.66 17.23
N ASN A 41 4.05 -15.70 17.66
CA ASN A 41 5.50 -15.85 17.72
C ASN A 41 5.93 -16.70 18.95
N SER A 42 7.23 -16.91 19.15
CA SER A 42 7.78 -17.66 20.27
C SER A 42 7.42 -17.09 21.65
N ASP A 43 7.15 -15.79 21.72
CA ASP A 43 6.85 -15.07 22.94
C ASP A 43 5.35 -14.99 23.25
N GLY A 44 4.53 -15.67 22.43
CA GLY A 44 3.07 -15.65 22.55
C GLY A 44 2.39 -14.43 21.95
N ILE A 45 3.13 -13.55 21.26
CA ILE A 45 2.62 -12.30 20.69
C ILE A 45 2.06 -12.57 19.28
N PRO A 46 0.83 -12.10 18.97
CA PRO A 46 0.29 -12.18 17.62
C PRO A 46 1.10 -11.31 16.65
N VAL A 47 1.52 -11.90 15.55
CA VAL A 47 2.27 -11.25 14.45
C VAL A 47 1.61 -11.60 13.12
N ILE A 48 1.81 -10.74 12.10
CA ILE A 48 1.25 -10.99 10.77
C ILE A 48 2.38 -11.04 9.75
N SER A 49 2.52 -12.19 9.06
CA SER A 49 3.36 -12.25 7.87
C SER A 49 2.56 -11.81 6.65
N ASN A 50 3.15 -10.93 5.84
CA ASN A 50 2.60 -10.47 4.57
C ASN A 50 3.57 -10.83 3.44
N THR A 51 3.03 -11.30 2.32
CA THR A 51 3.74 -11.42 1.06
C THR A 51 2.95 -10.72 -0.02
N THR A 52 3.59 -9.78 -0.73
CA THR A 52 3.03 -9.06 -1.86
C THR A 52 3.77 -9.45 -3.13
N ASP A 53 3.07 -10.04 -4.09
CA ASP A 53 3.57 -10.37 -5.42
C ASP A 53 2.95 -9.42 -6.45
N LEU A 54 3.79 -8.72 -7.22
CA LEU A 54 3.40 -7.69 -8.18
C LEU A 54 3.91 -8.03 -9.58
N GLU A 55 3.08 -7.80 -10.59
CA GLU A 55 3.47 -7.86 -11.99
C GLU A 55 3.09 -6.56 -12.69
N TYR A 56 4.10 -5.78 -13.09
CA TYR A 56 3.93 -4.50 -13.77
C TYR A 56 3.97 -4.66 -15.28
N GLY A 57 3.18 -3.87 -15.98
CA GLY A 57 3.16 -3.74 -17.42
C GLY A 57 3.18 -2.29 -17.89
N VAL A 58 3.33 -2.09 -19.19
CA VAL A 58 3.22 -0.79 -19.86
C VAL A 58 2.25 -0.89 -21.04
N THR A 59 1.44 0.17 -21.25
CA THR A 59 0.37 0.21 -22.25
C THR A 59 0.78 0.85 -23.58
N LYS A 60 1.72 1.79 -23.58
CA LYS A 60 2.04 2.62 -24.77
C LYS A 60 3.52 2.56 -25.16
N TYR A 61 4.42 2.83 -24.22
CA TYR A 61 5.86 2.95 -24.48
C TYR A 61 6.68 2.46 -23.28
N ALA A 62 7.99 2.35 -23.47
CA ALA A 62 8.90 1.97 -22.40
C ALA A 62 8.85 2.95 -21.21
N ALA A 63 8.73 2.45 -20.00
CA ALA A 63 8.69 3.26 -18.78
C ALA A 63 9.61 2.73 -17.69
N LEU A 64 10.06 3.64 -16.84
CA LEU A 64 10.73 3.30 -15.59
C LEU A 64 9.66 2.91 -14.57
N VAL A 65 9.85 1.78 -13.91
CA VAL A 65 8.98 1.30 -12.84
C VAL A 65 9.81 1.16 -11.57
N GLN A 66 9.24 1.58 -10.44
CA GLN A 66 9.89 1.52 -9.15
C GLN A 66 9.05 0.73 -8.15
N PRO A 67 9.05 -0.63 -8.23
CA PRO A 67 8.44 -1.43 -7.18
C PRO A 67 9.08 -1.10 -5.84
N ASN A 68 8.25 -0.85 -4.82
CA ASN A 68 8.73 -0.45 -3.51
C ASN A 68 7.92 -1.05 -2.38
N VAL A 69 8.49 -1.02 -1.18
CA VAL A 69 7.82 -1.45 0.05
C VAL A 69 8.36 -0.65 1.24
N TYR A 70 7.44 -0.18 2.07
CA TYR A 70 7.77 0.49 3.31
C TYR A 70 7.93 -0.51 4.46
N TYR A 71 8.91 -0.24 5.33
CA TYR A 71 9.19 -1.02 6.53
C TYR A 71 9.78 -0.10 7.61
N GLY A 72 9.84 -0.55 8.85
CA GLY A 72 10.32 0.25 9.99
C GLY A 72 10.23 -0.57 11.28
N ASP A 73 10.10 0.07 12.44
CA ASP A 73 10.16 -0.57 13.75
C ASP A 73 9.16 -1.70 13.94
N PHE A 74 7.89 -1.47 13.52
CA PHE A 74 6.83 -2.46 13.66
C PHE A 74 6.63 -3.32 12.42
N ILE A 75 7.40 -3.07 11.35
CA ILE A 75 7.29 -3.78 10.07
C ILE A 75 8.68 -4.21 9.61
N ARG A 76 9.05 -5.44 9.91
CA ARG A 76 10.31 -6.00 9.45
C ARG A 76 10.22 -6.41 7.99
N LEU A 77 11.18 -5.99 7.18
CA LEU A 77 11.34 -6.49 5.82
C LEU A 77 12.13 -7.82 5.87
N ASP A 78 11.47 -8.92 5.51
CA ASP A 78 12.06 -10.26 5.51
C ASP A 78 12.74 -10.59 4.18
N LYS A 79 12.12 -10.16 3.06
CA LYS A 79 12.65 -10.43 1.71
C LYS A 79 12.14 -9.38 0.73
N ALA A 80 13.01 -9.01 -0.20
CA ALA A 80 12.68 -8.23 -1.39
C ALA A 80 13.32 -8.88 -2.62
N SER A 81 12.58 -9.03 -3.71
CA SER A 81 13.03 -9.68 -4.93
C SER A 81 12.40 -9.01 -6.15
N SER A 82 13.24 -8.62 -7.11
CA SER A 82 12.85 -8.15 -8.44
C SER A 82 14.07 -8.21 -9.37
N LYS A 83 13.92 -7.72 -10.59
CA LYS A 83 15.08 -7.46 -11.46
C LYS A 83 15.84 -6.23 -10.95
N GLY A 84 17.16 -6.33 -10.99
CA GLY A 84 18.07 -5.28 -10.51
C GLY A 84 18.48 -5.47 -9.05
N THR A 85 19.12 -4.44 -8.51
CA THR A 85 19.60 -4.43 -7.13
C THR A 85 18.64 -3.67 -6.24
N ALA A 86 18.29 -4.25 -5.10
CA ALA A 86 17.49 -3.59 -4.09
C ALA A 86 18.24 -2.36 -3.55
N GLN A 87 17.53 -1.25 -3.46
CA GLN A 87 18.01 0.00 -2.89
C GLN A 87 17.20 0.32 -1.63
N TYR A 88 17.85 0.98 -0.68
CA TYR A 88 17.26 1.29 0.62
C TYR A 88 17.50 2.76 0.95
N LYS A 89 16.48 3.45 1.43
CA LYS A 89 16.61 4.84 1.91
C LYS A 89 15.63 5.09 3.05
N SER A 90 15.86 6.14 3.85
CA SER A 90 14.85 6.68 4.74
C SER A 90 13.69 7.21 3.92
N ALA A 91 12.47 6.95 4.36
CA ALA A 91 11.25 7.51 3.78
C ALA A 91 10.77 8.75 4.55
N THR A 92 11.45 9.08 5.66
CA THR A 92 11.10 10.21 6.52
C THR A 92 11.38 11.53 5.80
N PRO A 93 10.43 12.46 5.71
CA PRO A 93 10.69 13.82 5.29
C PRO A 93 11.72 14.50 6.22
N GLU A 94 12.58 15.35 5.67
CA GLU A 94 13.69 15.99 6.40
C GLU A 94 13.25 16.79 7.65
N ASN A 95 11.95 17.10 7.78
CA ASN A 95 11.39 17.91 8.85
C ASN A 95 10.67 17.10 9.95
N ILE A 96 10.63 15.77 9.87
CA ILE A 96 9.99 14.92 10.87
C ILE A 96 11.05 14.26 11.74
N PHE A 97 10.97 14.54 13.03
CA PHE A 97 11.90 14.09 14.05
C PHE A 97 11.40 12.79 14.64
N PHE A 98 11.67 11.64 14.46
CA PHE A 98 11.16 10.35 14.97
C PHE A 98 10.25 9.55 14.04
N ASP A 99 10.58 9.47 12.79
CA ASP A 99 10.00 8.45 11.93
C ASP A 99 11.13 7.59 11.38
N ASP A 100 11.18 6.34 11.74
CA ASP A 100 12.16 5.36 11.26
C ASP A 100 11.68 4.61 10.01
N THR A 101 10.62 5.10 9.33
CA THR A 101 10.12 4.51 8.11
C THR A 101 11.21 4.52 7.04
N LYS A 102 11.47 3.34 6.52
CA LYS A 102 12.41 3.07 5.43
C LYS A 102 11.65 2.54 4.23
N VAL A 103 12.21 2.74 3.06
CA VAL A 103 11.70 2.15 1.83
C VAL A 103 12.78 1.30 1.16
N CYS A 104 12.40 0.08 0.80
CA CYS A 104 13.17 -0.76 -0.11
C CYS A 104 12.52 -0.68 -1.49
N TYR A 105 13.32 -0.42 -2.53
CA TYR A 105 12.83 -0.26 -3.88
C TYR A 105 13.81 -0.80 -4.92
N PHE A 106 13.27 -1.07 -6.12
CA PHE A 106 14.03 -1.45 -7.30
C PHE A 106 13.79 -0.43 -8.41
N ASN A 107 14.80 -0.18 -9.25
CA ASN A 107 14.64 0.60 -10.46
C ASN A 107 14.75 -0.31 -11.68
N TYR A 108 13.71 -0.36 -12.50
CA TYR A 108 13.73 -1.16 -13.72
C TYR A 108 12.97 -0.48 -14.85
N ARG A 109 13.55 -0.50 -16.04
CA ARG A 109 12.88 0.01 -17.24
C ARG A 109 12.22 -1.15 -17.99
N ILE A 110 10.88 -1.16 -18.05
CA ILE A 110 10.13 -2.06 -18.94
C ILE A 110 10.33 -1.55 -20.37
N PRO A 111 10.94 -2.34 -21.28
CA PRO A 111 11.43 -1.80 -22.54
C PRO A 111 10.33 -1.57 -23.59
N LYS A 112 9.20 -2.27 -23.51
CA LYS A 112 8.09 -2.16 -24.47
C LYS A 112 6.84 -2.88 -23.98
N VAL A 113 5.70 -2.58 -24.60
CA VAL A 113 4.43 -3.28 -24.42
C VAL A 113 4.58 -4.79 -24.59
N GLY A 114 3.86 -5.56 -23.79
CA GLY A 114 3.93 -7.03 -23.75
C GLY A 114 5.14 -7.60 -22.99
N LYS A 115 5.98 -6.74 -22.40
CA LYS A 115 6.96 -7.16 -21.41
C LYS A 115 6.51 -6.75 -20.01
N THR A 116 6.77 -7.61 -19.03
CA THR A 116 6.39 -7.38 -17.66
C THR A 116 7.61 -7.42 -16.73
N LEU A 117 7.45 -6.80 -15.58
CA LEU A 117 8.37 -6.86 -14.44
C LEU A 117 7.67 -7.50 -13.26
N LYS A 118 8.27 -8.53 -12.67
CA LYS A 118 7.80 -9.13 -11.42
C LYS A 118 8.62 -8.62 -10.24
N ALA A 119 7.91 -8.31 -9.17
CA ALA A 119 8.51 -7.98 -7.88
C ALA A 119 7.76 -8.72 -6.76
N SER A 120 8.48 -9.11 -5.72
CA SER A 120 7.91 -9.78 -4.55
C SER A 120 8.55 -9.23 -3.29
N PHE A 121 7.71 -8.94 -2.30
CA PHE A 121 8.13 -8.45 -1.00
C PHE A 121 7.52 -9.33 0.09
N ALA A 122 8.32 -9.69 1.09
CA ALA A 122 7.84 -10.36 2.29
C ALA A 122 8.15 -9.49 3.51
N ARG A 123 7.15 -9.27 4.35
CA ARG A 123 7.22 -8.47 5.57
C ARG A 123 6.59 -9.22 6.75
N THR A 124 7.03 -8.86 7.94
CA THR A 124 6.39 -9.28 9.18
C THR A 124 6.02 -8.05 10.00
N PHE A 125 4.75 -7.88 10.29
CA PHE A 125 4.26 -6.96 11.30
C PHE A 125 4.51 -7.62 12.65
N THR A 126 5.40 -7.02 13.44
CA THR A 126 5.94 -7.62 14.66
C THR A 126 4.98 -7.55 15.85
N ASP A 127 3.92 -6.74 15.71
CA ASP A 127 2.84 -6.65 16.68
C ASP A 127 1.52 -6.41 15.93
N ALA A 128 0.54 -7.29 16.14
CA ALA A 128 -0.76 -7.20 15.51
C ALA A 128 -1.58 -5.97 15.94
N VAL A 129 -1.29 -5.37 17.08
CA VAL A 129 -1.94 -4.14 17.57
C VAL A 129 -1.77 -2.99 16.59
N TYR A 130 -0.62 -2.92 15.90
CA TYR A 130 -0.36 -1.89 14.88
C TYR A 130 -0.84 -2.26 13.48
N PHE A 131 -1.42 -3.44 13.30
CA PHE A 131 -1.94 -3.91 12.03
C PHE A 131 -3.47 -3.81 11.99
N THR A 132 -3.98 -2.62 11.72
CA THR A 132 -5.41 -2.33 11.81
C THR A 132 -6.13 -2.32 10.45
N ARG A 133 -5.38 -2.37 9.34
CA ARG A 133 -5.96 -2.15 8.02
C ARG A 133 -5.22 -2.86 6.89
N ILE A 134 -5.99 -3.36 5.92
CA ILE A 134 -5.52 -3.88 4.62
C ILE A 134 -6.19 -3.05 3.53
N SER A 135 -5.41 -2.23 2.81
CA SER A 135 -5.89 -1.45 1.65
C SER A 135 -5.83 -2.29 0.37
N PHE A 136 -6.77 -2.06 -0.56
CA PHE A 136 -6.77 -2.72 -1.86
C PHE A 136 -6.09 -1.92 -2.97
N PRO A 137 -6.27 -0.59 -3.08
CA PRO A 137 -5.60 0.23 -4.09
C PRO A 137 -4.08 0.24 -3.91
N GLU A 138 -3.39 0.46 -5.01
CA GLU A 138 -1.94 0.61 -5.13
C GLU A 138 -1.59 1.97 -5.75
N ASP A 139 -0.28 2.25 -5.87
CA ASP A 139 0.22 3.49 -6.50
C ASP A 139 -0.01 3.55 -8.01
N TYR A 140 -0.43 2.44 -8.64
CA TYR A 140 -0.77 2.34 -10.05
C TYR A 140 -2.14 1.70 -10.22
N TYR A 141 -2.78 1.89 -11.38
CA TYR A 141 -3.96 1.14 -11.75
C TYR A 141 -3.68 -0.37 -11.70
N VAL A 142 -4.59 -1.14 -11.08
CA VAL A 142 -4.45 -2.59 -10.93
C VAL A 142 -5.52 -3.30 -11.74
N GLU A 143 -5.11 -4.11 -12.71
CA GLU A 143 -6.06 -4.92 -13.49
C GLU A 143 -6.67 -6.03 -12.64
N ASN A 144 -5.84 -6.77 -11.91
CA ASN A 144 -6.27 -7.91 -11.10
C ASN A 144 -5.63 -7.83 -9.70
N LYS A 145 -6.45 -7.72 -8.67
CA LYS A 145 -6.03 -7.72 -7.26
C LYS A 145 -6.62 -8.92 -6.54
N THR A 146 -5.77 -9.68 -5.88
CA THR A 146 -6.17 -10.72 -4.94
C THR A 146 -5.62 -10.41 -3.56
N VAL A 147 -6.47 -10.40 -2.55
CA VAL A 147 -6.07 -10.32 -1.14
C VAL A 147 -6.54 -11.59 -0.44
N GLN A 148 -5.60 -12.29 0.17
CA GLN A 148 -5.88 -13.48 0.98
C GLN A 148 -5.46 -13.22 2.42
N VAL A 149 -6.37 -13.51 3.36
CA VAL A 149 -6.12 -13.38 4.80
C VAL A 149 -6.37 -14.71 5.47
N VAL A 150 -5.37 -15.23 6.17
CA VAL A 150 -5.46 -16.48 6.93
C VAL A 150 -5.41 -16.16 8.42
N ILE A 151 -6.48 -16.48 9.13
CA ILE A 151 -6.60 -16.31 10.58
C ILE A 151 -6.66 -17.70 11.23
N PRO A 152 -5.61 -18.11 11.95
CA PRO A 152 -5.59 -19.38 12.67
C PRO A 152 -6.73 -19.47 13.68
N LYS A 153 -7.25 -20.69 13.89
CA LYS A 153 -8.28 -20.95 14.90
C LYS A 153 -7.88 -20.44 16.29
N ALA A 154 -6.58 -20.50 16.63
CA ALA A 154 -6.06 -19.98 17.91
C ALA A 154 -6.15 -18.45 18.04
N LEU A 155 -6.35 -17.73 16.94
CA LEU A 155 -6.48 -16.27 16.87
C LEU A 155 -7.88 -15.85 16.38
N SER A 156 -8.91 -16.64 16.68
CA SER A 156 -10.30 -16.42 16.26
C SER A 156 -10.93 -15.13 16.82
N GLN A 157 -10.27 -14.45 17.77
CA GLN A 157 -10.66 -13.13 18.24
C GLN A 157 -10.42 -12.01 17.21
N TYR A 158 -9.62 -12.24 16.15
CA TYR A 158 -9.45 -11.29 15.06
C TYR A 158 -10.54 -11.44 14.02
N HIS A 159 -11.13 -10.32 13.64
CA HIS A 159 -12.21 -10.24 12.65
C HIS A 159 -11.86 -9.26 11.54
N LEU A 160 -12.40 -9.48 10.35
CA LEU A 160 -12.27 -8.57 9.22
C LEU A 160 -13.59 -7.82 9.02
N LYS A 161 -13.55 -6.48 9.05
CA LYS A 161 -14.67 -5.63 8.68
C LYS A 161 -14.41 -5.03 7.31
N GLU A 162 -15.30 -5.31 6.38
CA GLU A 162 -15.26 -4.81 5.01
C GLU A 162 -15.72 -3.35 4.96
N CYS A 163 -14.94 -2.49 4.31
CA CYS A 163 -15.25 -1.07 4.14
C CYS A 163 -15.10 -0.66 2.68
N ASN A 164 -16.11 0.00 2.13
CA ASN A 164 -16.13 0.56 0.77
C ASN A 164 -15.81 -0.46 -0.35
N LEU A 165 -16.08 -1.75 -0.13
CA LEU A 165 -15.86 -2.73 -1.17
C LEU A 165 -16.84 -2.50 -2.32
N PRO A 166 -16.40 -2.57 -3.59
CA PRO A 166 -17.27 -2.51 -4.74
C PRO A 166 -18.22 -3.71 -4.78
N ALA A 167 -19.38 -3.54 -5.41
CA ALA A 167 -20.43 -4.57 -5.45
C ALA A 167 -20.03 -5.84 -6.23
N ASP A 168 -19.06 -5.73 -7.12
CA ASP A 168 -18.56 -6.79 -7.99
C ASP A 168 -17.36 -7.55 -7.41
N VAL A 169 -16.97 -7.26 -6.16
CA VAL A 169 -15.92 -8.02 -5.50
C VAL A 169 -16.32 -9.48 -5.33
N VAL A 170 -15.46 -10.38 -5.79
CA VAL A 170 -15.63 -11.81 -5.54
C VAL A 170 -14.95 -12.17 -4.22
N LYS A 171 -15.73 -12.68 -3.27
CA LYS A 171 -15.23 -13.05 -1.95
C LYS A 171 -15.58 -14.49 -1.59
N THR A 172 -14.62 -15.16 -0.95
CA THR A 172 -14.81 -16.48 -0.36
C THR A 172 -14.30 -16.50 1.06
N ALA A 173 -14.97 -17.26 1.92
CA ALA A 173 -14.53 -17.54 3.27
C ALA A 173 -14.70 -19.05 3.51
N VAL A 174 -13.58 -19.72 3.74
CA VAL A 174 -13.53 -21.18 3.93
C VAL A 174 -12.65 -21.50 5.12
N ALA A 175 -12.87 -22.63 5.76
CA ALA A 175 -11.90 -23.22 6.68
C ALA A 175 -10.98 -24.13 5.88
N ASP A 176 -9.67 -24.06 6.15
CA ASP A 176 -8.70 -25.00 5.59
C ASP A 176 -8.68 -26.33 6.38
N GLU A 177 -7.82 -27.26 5.98
CA GLU A 177 -7.69 -28.57 6.64
C GLU A 177 -7.25 -28.48 8.11
N ALA A 178 -6.56 -27.40 8.50
CA ALA A 178 -6.14 -27.14 9.88
C ALA A 178 -7.25 -26.47 10.70
N GLY A 179 -8.36 -26.06 10.05
CA GLY A 179 -9.47 -25.32 10.66
C GLY A 179 -9.19 -23.84 10.79
N ASP A 180 -8.17 -23.31 10.10
CA ASP A 180 -7.89 -21.88 10.00
C ASP A 180 -8.89 -21.23 9.05
N SER A 181 -9.34 -20.01 9.37
CA SER A 181 -10.23 -19.25 8.50
C SER A 181 -9.43 -18.59 7.37
N VAL A 182 -9.79 -18.89 6.12
CA VAL A 182 -9.17 -18.33 4.91
C VAL A 182 -10.18 -17.45 4.20
N PHE A 183 -9.90 -16.15 4.16
CA PHE A 183 -10.69 -15.15 3.43
C PHE A 183 -9.93 -14.78 2.16
N THR A 184 -10.62 -14.80 1.02
CA THR A 184 -10.05 -14.37 -0.27
C THR A 184 -10.96 -13.36 -0.93
N TYR A 185 -10.39 -12.25 -1.37
CA TYR A 185 -11.05 -11.17 -2.08
C TYR A 185 -10.38 -11.01 -3.43
N VAL A 186 -11.17 -11.00 -4.51
CA VAL A 186 -10.70 -10.75 -5.87
C VAL A 186 -11.42 -9.53 -6.41
N MET A 187 -10.65 -8.57 -6.90
CA MET A 187 -11.13 -7.33 -7.50
C MET A 187 -10.44 -7.08 -8.84
N HIS A 188 -11.13 -6.35 -9.70
CA HIS A 188 -10.63 -5.98 -11.02
C HIS A 188 -10.75 -4.47 -11.21
N GLY A 189 -9.84 -3.88 -11.97
CA GLY A 189 -9.94 -2.50 -12.41
C GLY A 189 -9.84 -1.46 -11.29
N LEU A 190 -8.96 -1.67 -10.30
CA LEU A 190 -8.77 -0.73 -9.19
C LEU A 190 -8.00 0.51 -9.66
N SER A 191 -8.66 1.65 -9.57
CA SER A 191 -8.04 2.95 -9.88
C SER A 191 -7.15 3.43 -8.75
N VAL A 192 -6.17 4.26 -9.12
CA VAL A 192 -5.34 4.98 -8.14
C VAL A 192 -6.22 5.97 -7.38
N PRO A 193 -6.13 6.02 -6.05
CA PRO A 193 -6.86 7.01 -5.27
C PRO A 193 -6.42 8.44 -5.63
N VAL A 194 -7.38 9.27 -5.97
CA VAL A 194 -7.14 10.69 -6.24
C VAL A 194 -7.40 11.48 -4.95
N SER A 195 -6.44 12.32 -4.55
CA SER A 195 -6.65 13.26 -3.46
C SER A 195 -7.25 14.54 -4.01
N GLU A 196 -8.46 14.86 -3.61
CA GLU A 196 -9.13 16.13 -3.93
C GLU A 196 -9.00 17.08 -2.73
N GLU A 197 -8.86 18.38 -3.00
CA GLU A 197 -8.82 19.39 -1.95
C GLU A 197 -10.15 19.41 -1.17
N GLY A 198 -10.07 19.30 0.16
CA GLY A 198 -11.24 19.24 1.02
C GLY A 198 -11.96 17.90 1.11
N ALA A 199 -11.54 16.88 0.36
CA ALA A 199 -12.06 15.53 0.51
C ALA A 199 -11.55 14.86 1.80
N PRO A 200 -12.31 13.92 2.39
CA PRO A 200 -11.79 13.06 3.44
C PRO A 200 -10.51 12.35 3.00
N ALA A 201 -9.60 12.09 3.94
CA ALA A 201 -8.39 11.34 3.60
C ALA A 201 -8.76 10.06 2.85
N TRP A 202 -8.09 9.80 1.72
CA TRP A 202 -8.38 8.67 0.83
C TRP A 202 -8.53 7.34 1.58
N GLY A 203 -7.83 7.23 2.69
CA GLY A 203 -7.93 6.12 3.60
C GLY A 203 -9.35 5.75 4.02
N TYR A 204 -10.29 6.67 4.09
CA TYR A 204 -11.69 6.42 4.46
C TYR A 204 -12.59 6.12 3.27
N THR A 205 -12.19 6.48 2.06
CA THR A 205 -13.03 6.38 0.85
C THR A 205 -12.70 5.18 -0.02
N VAL A 206 -11.47 4.66 0.05
CA VAL A 206 -11.04 3.53 -0.77
C VAL A 206 -11.50 2.18 -0.19
N PRO A 207 -11.61 1.13 -1.01
CA PRO A 207 -11.84 -0.23 -0.55
C PRO A 207 -10.75 -0.70 0.42
N HIS A 208 -11.14 -1.22 1.59
CA HIS A 208 -10.21 -1.76 2.58
C HIS A 208 -10.89 -2.75 3.53
N LEU A 209 -10.08 -3.50 4.24
CA LEU A 209 -10.51 -4.29 5.39
C LEU A 209 -9.97 -3.65 6.66
N LEU A 210 -10.80 -3.49 7.68
CA LEU A 210 -10.34 -3.24 9.03
C LEU A 210 -10.10 -4.58 9.72
N VAL A 211 -8.98 -4.66 10.42
CA VAL A 211 -8.64 -5.81 11.28
C VAL A 211 -8.97 -5.43 12.70
N ILE A 212 -9.94 -6.12 13.27
CA ILE A 212 -10.46 -5.86 14.62
C ILE A 212 -10.08 -7.05 15.49
N GLY A 213 -9.32 -6.80 16.57
CA GLY A 213 -9.02 -7.79 17.62
C GLY A 213 -9.89 -7.50 18.83
N SER A 214 -10.56 -8.52 19.37
CA SER A 214 -11.17 -8.40 20.70
C SER A 214 -10.16 -8.90 21.75
N PHE A 215 -9.92 -8.09 22.78
CA PHE A 215 -9.15 -8.50 23.95
C PHE A 215 -10.09 -9.24 24.90
N LYS A 216 -9.69 -10.41 25.39
CA LYS A 216 -10.54 -11.31 26.18
C LYS A 216 -11.06 -10.73 27.52
N ASP A 217 -10.55 -9.61 27.98
CA ASP A 217 -10.83 -9.05 29.31
C ASP A 217 -11.22 -7.55 29.31
N GLU A 218 -11.45 -6.93 28.17
CA GLU A 218 -11.96 -5.57 28.13
C GLU A 218 -13.36 -5.56 27.56
N GLN A 219 -14.32 -5.06 28.33
CA GLN A 219 -15.65 -4.67 27.86
C GLN A 219 -15.47 -3.84 26.60
N ASP A 220 -16.25 -4.13 25.57
CA ASP A 220 -16.22 -3.49 24.27
C ASP A 220 -16.06 -1.97 24.41
N ILE A 221 -14.85 -1.48 24.10
CA ILE A 221 -14.53 -0.05 24.12
C ILE A 221 -15.29 0.71 23.01
N PHE A 222 -16.04 0.00 22.18
CA PHE A 222 -16.78 0.54 21.03
C PHE A 222 -18.31 0.40 21.12
N GLU A 223 -18.89 0.16 22.30
CA GLU A 223 -20.30 0.47 22.52
C GLU A 223 -20.43 1.97 22.85
N ILE A 224 -20.41 2.81 21.79
CA ILE A 224 -20.95 4.17 21.84
C ILE A 224 -21.97 4.32 20.74
#